data_372248762e4a4dd15b9b15519d20d667
#
_entry.id   372248762e4a4dd15b9b15519d20d667
#
_cell.length_a   1.000
_cell.length_b   1.000
_cell.length_c   1.000
_cell.angle_alpha   90.00
_cell.angle_beta   90.00
_cell.angle_gamma   90.00
#
_symmetry.space_group_name_H-M   'P 1'
#
loop_
_entity.id
_entity.type
_entity.pdbx_description
1 polymer ?
#
loop_
_entity_poly.entity_id
_entity_poly.type
_entity_poly.pdbx_seq_one_letter_code
_entity_poly.pdbx_strand_id
1 'polypeptide(L)'
;MVKKQFHVLDLFSGPGGLSLGFNTAKKASLSFKSVVANDNNLNASQTFSKNNPDVEFILGDISDTKIKKKIAKSVKEKTGNQGIDVIIGGPPCKGFSLTNKMTRNMDNPMNHLVMHYLDVIKTLKPKAFVMENVPGIFAMEKGKLVDYLIEEFKKMGYTNTTSWLLNAADFGVPQIRKRAFIVGSLNKTPIEKPKPTHDSQSH
;
A
#
# COMPACT_ATOMS: atom_id res chain seq x y z
N MET A 1 -22.37 -18.30 10.11
CA MET A 1 -21.26 -18.26 9.13
C MET A 1 -20.03 -17.70 9.81
N VAL A 2 -18.88 -18.35 9.70
CA VAL A 2 -17.60 -17.85 10.25
C VAL A 2 -17.19 -16.60 9.47
N LYS A 3 -17.04 -15.44 10.18
CA LYS A 3 -16.52 -14.21 9.58
C LYS A 3 -15.06 -14.42 9.26
N LYS A 4 -14.70 -14.34 7.96
CA LYS A 4 -13.30 -14.35 7.54
C LYS A 4 -12.71 -12.94 7.66
N GLN A 5 -11.70 -12.79 8.52
CA GLN A 5 -10.99 -11.53 8.73
C GLN A 5 -9.63 -11.61 8.05
N PHE A 6 -9.31 -10.61 7.23
CA PHE A 6 -8.02 -10.46 6.56
C PHE A 6 -7.14 -9.49 7.35
N HIS A 7 -5.92 -9.91 7.64
CA HIS A 7 -4.93 -9.09 8.32
C HIS A 7 -4.23 -8.14 7.34
N VAL A 8 -4.12 -6.86 7.74
CA VAL A 8 -3.55 -5.79 6.91
C VAL A 8 -2.31 -5.22 7.59
N LEU A 9 -1.24 -5.04 6.80
CA LEU A 9 -0.06 -4.24 7.13
C LEU A 9 -0.13 -2.92 6.37
N ASP A 10 -0.05 -1.78 7.08
CA ASP A 10 -0.06 -0.45 6.48
C ASP A 10 1.35 0.16 6.52
N LEU A 11 1.96 0.33 5.36
CA LEU A 11 3.29 0.93 5.19
C LEU A 11 3.15 2.38 4.71
N PHE A 12 4.01 3.26 5.21
CA PHE A 12 3.88 4.70 4.94
C PHE A 12 2.49 5.19 5.34
N SER A 13 2.02 4.71 6.49
CA SER A 13 0.62 4.79 6.91
C SER A 13 0.14 6.22 7.16
N GLY A 14 1.08 7.16 7.43
CA GLY A 14 0.69 8.50 7.85
C GLY A 14 -0.25 8.44 9.07
N PRO A 15 -1.29 9.26 9.12
CA PRO A 15 -2.29 9.25 10.20
C PRO A 15 -3.33 8.12 10.09
N GLY A 16 -3.22 7.20 9.08
CA GLY A 16 -4.05 5.99 8.98
C GLY A 16 -5.23 6.05 8.02
N GLY A 17 -5.19 6.92 7.00
CA GLY A 17 -6.30 7.05 6.05
C GLY A 17 -6.64 5.77 5.28
N LEU A 18 -5.62 5.05 4.77
CA LEU A 18 -5.82 3.76 4.10
C LEU A 18 -6.32 2.69 5.09
N SER A 19 -5.69 2.59 6.28
CA SER A 19 -6.13 1.69 7.34
C SER A 19 -7.60 1.89 7.71
N LEU A 20 -8.06 3.14 7.85
CA LEU A 20 -9.46 3.45 8.13
C LEU A 20 -10.37 2.88 7.04
N GLY A 21 -10.04 3.13 5.76
CA GLY A 21 -10.82 2.61 4.63
C GLY A 21 -10.93 1.08 4.66
N PHE A 22 -9.83 0.38 4.89
CA PHE A 22 -9.83 -1.08 5.00
C PHE A 22 -10.59 -1.58 6.21
N ASN A 23 -10.36 -1.02 7.41
CA ASN A 23 -11.01 -1.45 8.66
C ASN A 23 -12.53 -1.24 8.62
N THR A 24 -13.02 -0.25 7.88
CA THR A 24 -14.46 0.03 7.73
C THR A 24 -15.09 -0.75 6.59
N ALA A 25 -14.31 -1.27 5.64
CA ALA A 25 -14.82 -2.07 4.53
C ALA A 25 -15.38 -3.42 5.02
N LYS A 26 -16.66 -3.63 4.78
CA LYS A 26 -17.36 -4.88 5.15
C LYS A 26 -18.20 -5.36 3.99
N LYS A 27 -18.14 -6.66 3.69
CA LYS A 27 -19.04 -7.30 2.72
C LYS A 27 -19.42 -8.68 3.24
N ALA A 28 -20.71 -8.85 3.56
CA ALA A 28 -21.26 -10.11 4.08
C ALA A 28 -20.42 -10.65 5.27
N SER A 29 -19.72 -11.75 5.08
CA SER A 29 -18.88 -12.41 6.09
C SER A 29 -17.39 -12.03 6.02
N LEU A 30 -17.01 -11.00 5.23
CA LEU A 30 -15.63 -10.59 5.04
C LEU A 30 -15.35 -9.27 5.75
N SER A 31 -14.19 -9.14 6.38
CA SER A 31 -13.70 -7.90 7.00
C SER A 31 -12.19 -7.83 6.91
N PHE A 32 -11.65 -6.62 7.06
CA PHE A 32 -10.21 -6.39 7.18
C PHE A 32 -9.90 -5.88 8.59
N LYS A 33 -8.70 -6.16 9.06
CA LYS A 33 -8.18 -5.64 10.32
C LYS A 33 -6.70 -5.27 10.14
N SER A 34 -6.39 -3.99 10.26
CA SER A 34 -5.00 -3.55 10.35
C SER A 34 -4.40 -4.10 11.65
N VAL A 35 -3.24 -4.73 11.55
CA VAL A 35 -2.57 -5.37 12.70
C VAL A 35 -1.20 -4.76 12.99
N VAL A 36 -0.52 -4.26 11.96
CA VAL A 36 0.77 -3.58 12.05
C VAL A 36 0.75 -2.37 11.10
N ALA A 37 1.35 -1.27 11.52
CA ALA A 37 1.57 -0.08 10.69
C ALA A 37 2.98 0.44 10.85
N ASN A 38 3.50 1.11 9.82
CA ASN A 38 4.82 1.75 9.85
C ASN A 38 4.78 3.12 9.17
N ASP A 39 5.41 4.08 9.80
CA ASP A 39 5.78 5.38 9.24
C ASP A 39 6.99 5.94 9.97
N ASN A 40 7.72 6.87 9.38
CA ASN A 40 8.85 7.54 10.03
C ASN A 40 8.45 8.87 10.69
N ASN A 41 7.21 9.33 10.52
CA ASN A 41 6.72 10.60 11.06
C ASN A 41 6.13 10.42 12.46
N LEU A 42 6.74 11.06 13.46
CA LEU A 42 6.31 10.98 14.86
C LEU A 42 4.88 11.52 15.06
N ASN A 43 4.52 12.65 14.46
CA ASN A 43 3.18 13.23 14.63
C ASN A 43 2.10 12.36 14.00
N ALA A 44 2.41 11.78 12.83
CA ALA A 44 1.53 10.82 12.18
C ALA A 44 1.33 9.57 13.05
N SER A 45 2.39 9.06 13.68
CA SER A 45 2.32 7.89 14.57
C SER A 45 1.42 8.13 15.77
N GLN A 46 1.48 9.31 16.38
CA GLN A 46 0.62 9.68 17.52
C GLN A 46 -0.86 9.71 17.12
N THR A 47 -1.16 10.33 15.96
CA THR A 47 -2.52 10.37 15.42
C THR A 47 -3.03 8.97 15.07
N PHE A 48 -2.19 8.18 14.38
CA PHE A 48 -2.52 6.81 14.00
C PHE A 48 -2.85 5.96 15.23
N SER A 49 -1.94 5.93 16.23
CA SER A 49 -2.09 5.10 17.43
C SER A 49 -3.30 5.50 18.28
N LYS A 50 -3.62 6.79 18.33
CA LYS A 50 -4.82 7.28 19.03
C LYS A 50 -6.11 6.75 18.39
N ASN A 51 -6.15 6.69 17.04
CA ASN A 51 -7.31 6.25 16.27
C ASN A 51 -7.38 4.72 16.09
N ASN A 52 -6.25 4.03 16.25
CA ASN A 52 -6.11 2.58 16.05
C ASN A 52 -5.34 1.94 17.22
N PRO A 53 -5.87 1.96 18.45
CA PRO A 53 -5.14 1.52 19.66
C PRO A 53 -4.73 0.04 19.65
N ASP A 54 -5.44 -0.80 18.90
CA ASP A 54 -5.16 -2.23 18.77
C ASP A 54 -4.08 -2.57 17.72
N VAL A 55 -3.66 -1.59 16.92
CA VAL A 55 -2.66 -1.77 15.85
C VAL A 55 -1.27 -1.48 16.40
N GLU A 56 -0.33 -2.40 16.18
CA GLU A 56 1.06 -2.14 16.55
C GLU A 56 1.68 -1.16 15.55
N PHE A 57 2.02 0.03 16.05
CA PHE A 57 2.70 1.05 15.23
C PHE A 57 4.21 0.95 15.41
N ILE A 58 4.93 0.80 14.31
CA ILE A 58 6.39 0.76 14.26
C ILE A 58 6.89 2.09 13.69
N LEU A 59 7.28 3.01 14.59
CA LEU A 59 7.90 4.26 14.21
C LEU A 59 9.33 4.00 13.73
N GLY A 60 9.66 4.44 12.52
CA GLY A 60 11.01 4.34 11.96
C GLY A 60 11.05 4.29 10.44
N ASP A 61 12.24 4.57 9.91
CA ASP A 61 12.46 4.57 8.47
C ASP A 61 12.52 3.13 7.94
N ILE A 62 11.68 2.83 6.95
CA ILE A 62 11.62 1.51 6.32
C ILE A 62 12.91 1.16 5.53
N SER A 63 13.77 2.13 5.24
CA SER A 63 15.09 1.89 4.66
C SER A 63 16.03 1.17 5.64
N ASP A 64 15.80 1.32 6.95
CA ASP A 64 16.56 0.61 7.98
C ASP A 64 16.16 -0.87 8.02
N THR A 65 17.15 -1.73 7.85
CA THR A 65 16.98 -3.19 7.94
C THR A 65 16.44 -3.64 9.30
N LYS A 66 16.76 -2.93 10.40
CA LYS A 66 16.21 -3.23 11.73
C LYS A 66 14.69 -3.00 11.78
N ILE A 67 14.21 -1.93 11.14
CA ILE A 67 12.78 -1.63 11.04
C ILE A 67 12.08 -2.71 10.21
N LYS A 68 12.61 -3.10 9.05
CA LYS A 68 12.04 -4.20 8.25
C LYS A 68 11.96 -5.51 9.03
N LYS A 69 13.02 -5.86 9.79
CA LYS A 69 13.02 -7.05 10.66
C LYS A 69 11.97 -6.96 11.76
N LYS A 70 11.81 -5.77 12.38
CA LYS A 70 10.78 -5.53 13.40
C LYS A 70 9.38 -5.69 12.81
N ILE A 71 9.11 -5.13 11.62
CA ILE A 71 7.83 -5.30 10.91
C ILE A 71 7.54 -6.78 10.67
N ALA A 72 8.50 -7.54 10.13
CA ALA A 72 8.32 -8.95 9.85
C ALA A 72 8.05 -9.77 11.13
N LYS A 73 8.75 -9.47 12.21
CA LYS A 73 8.54 -10.10 13.54
C LYS A 73 7.13 -9.80 14.05
N SER A 74 6.72 -8.53 14.08
CA SER A 74 5.41 -8.10 14.56
C SER A 74 4.26 -8.71 13.73
N VAL A 75 4.40 -8.77 12.40
CA VAL A 75 3.44 -9.46 11.55
C VAL A 75 3.29 -10.92 11.96
N LYS A 76 4.40 -11.63 12.15
CA LYS A 76 4.39 -13.05 12.57
C LYS A 76 3.69 -13.24 13.92
N GLU A 77 3.97 -12.37 14.90
CA GLU A 77 3.37 -12.41 16.24
C GLU A 77 1.86 -12.11 16.19
N LYS A 78 1.44 -11.11 15.42
CA LYS A 78 0.03 -10.70 15.32
C LYS A 78 -0.85 -11.66 14.52
N THR A 79 -0.26 -12.41 13.59
CA THR A 79 -1.01 -13.32 12.69
C THR A 79 -0.88 -14.80 13.08
N GLY A 80 -0.15 -15.13 14.15
CA GLY A 80 0.05 -16.52 14.58
C GLY A 80 0.69 -17.40 13.50
N ASN A 81 1.67 -16.89 12.76
CA ASN A 81 2.35 -17.55 11.63
C ASN A 81 1.49 -17.76 10.35
N GLN A 82 0.26 -17.25 10.28
CA GLN A 82 -0.56 -17.32 9.06
C GLN A 82 -0.05 -16.35 7.97
N GLY A 83 0.84 -15.42 8.33
CA GLY A 83 1.33 -14.37 7.46
C GLY A 83 0.33 -13.22 7.29
N ILE A 84 0.70 -12.22 6.51
CA ILE A 84 -0.12 -11.07 6.24
C ILE A 84 -0.97 -11.32 4.97
N ASP A 85 -2.25 -10.95 5.01
CA ASP A 85 -3.14 -11.14 3.87
C ASP A 85 -3.00 -10.00 2.85
N VAL A 86 -2.93 -8.77 3.35
CA VAL A 86 -2.88 -7.58 2.49
C VAL A 86 -1.83 -6.61 2.99
N ILE A 87 -1.01 -6.07 2.08
CA ILE A 87 -0.14 -4.93 2.36
C ILE A 87 -0.68 -3.72 1.62
N ILE A 88 -0.94 -2.65 2.36
CA ILE A 88 -1.33 -1.36 1.81
C ILE A 88 -0.22 -0.34 2.06
N GLY A 89 -0.18 0.74 1.28
CA GLY A 89 0.76 1.82 1.54
C GLY A 89 0.90 2.83 0.43
N GLY A 90 1.39 4.02 0.79
CA GLY A 90 1.63 5.13 -0.12
C GLY A 90 3.10 5.56 -0.15
N PRO A 91 4.04 4.75 -0.69
CA PRO A 91 5.44 5.11 -0.72
C PRO A 91 5.66 6.38 -1.56
N PRO A 92 6.36 7.41 -1.05
CA PRO A 92 6.69 8.58 -1.84
C PRO A 92 7.52 8.22 -3.07
N CYS A 93 7.17 8.78 -4.24
CA CYS A 93 7.89 8.53 -5.50
C CYS A 93 8.56 9.80 -6.07
N LYS A 94 8.75 10.84 -5.27
CA LYS A 94 9.47 12.06 -5.71
C LYS A 94 10.90 11.71 -6.11
N GLY A 95 11.28 12.09 -7.33
CA GLY A 95 12.64 11.90 -7.83
C GLY A 95 12.97 10.48 -8.31
N PHE A 96 11.98 9.61 -8.51
CA PHE A 96 12.21 8.30 -9.11
C PHE A 96 12.70 8.45 -10.57
N SER A 97 13.83 7.82 -10.90
CA SER A 97 14.37 7.72 -12.26
C SER A 97 14.81 6.28 -12.54
N LEU A 98 14.35 5.73 -13.66
CA LEU A 98 14.76 4.40 -14.12
C LEU A 98 16.24 4.37 -14.54
N THR A 99 16.77 5.48 -15.03
CA THR A 99 18.17 5.61 -15.43
C THR A 99 19.11 5.38 -14.24
N ASN A 100 18.77 5.93 -13.09
CA ASN A 100 19.56 5.77 -11.87
C ASN A 100 19.59 4.31 -11.36
N LYS A 101 18.61 3.50 -11.74
CA LYS A 101 18.59 2.08 -11.41
C LYS A 101 19.61 1.26 -12.22
N MET A 102 19.78 1.57 -13.50
CA MET A 102 20.75 0.87 -14.37
C MET A 102 22.20 1.15 -13.95
N THR A 103 22.47 2.32 -13.40
CA THR A 103 23.82 2.72 -12.97
C THR A 103 24.16 2.31 -11.54
N ARG A 104 23.24 1.67 -10.78
CA ARG A 104 23.39 1.38 -9.35
C ARG A 104 23.81 2.59 -8.50
N ASN A 105 23.66 3.79 -9.03
CA ASN A 105 23.94 5.02 -8.29
C ASN A 105 22.80 5.24 -7.28
N MET A 106 23.04 4.82 -6.06
CA MET A 106 22.13 4.83 -4.92
C MET A 106 21.96 6.22 -4.30
N ASP A 107 22.34 7.28 -4.99
CA ASP A 107 22.53 8.61 -4.38
C ASP A 107 21.26 9.46 -4.28
N ASN A 108 20.10 8.98 -4.76
CA ASN A 108 18.84 9.68 -4.51
C ASN A 108 17.96 8.91 -3.50
N PRO A 109 17.91 9.34 -2.23
CA PRO A 109 17.18 8.65 -1.16
C PRO A 109 15.70 8.41 -1.45
N MET A 110 15.08 9.25 -2.30
CA MET A 110 13.65 9.15 -2.60
C MET A 110 13.28 8.04 -3.60
N ASN A 111 14.24 7.59 -4.42
CA ASN A 111 14.03 6.45 -5.32
C ASN A 111 13.91 5.14 -4.55
N HIS A 112 14.40 5.12 -3.31
CA HIS A 112 14.50 3.91 -2.50
C HIS A 112 13.18 3.48 -1.87
N LEU A 113 12.27 4.43 -1.54
CA LEU A 113 11.10 4.11 -0.73
C LEU A 113 10.10 3.19 -1.46
N VAL A 114 9.91 3.39 -2.77
CA VAL A 114 9.13 2.46 -3.59
C VAL A 114 9.80 1.07 -3.64
N MET A 115 11.13 1.03 -3.75
CA MET A 115 11.87 -0.24 -3.74
C MET A 115 11.79 -0.92 -2.39
N HIS A 116 11.79 -0.17 -1.29
CA HIS A 116 11.60 -0.75 0.04
C HIS A 116 10.18 -1.31 0.24
N TYR A 117 9.15 -0.68 -0.36
CA TYR A 117 7.81 -1.26 -0.41
C TYR A 117 7.82 -2.61 -1.15
N LEU A 118 8.45 -2.67 -2.34
CA LEU A 118 8.63 -3.91 -3.11
C LEU A 118 9.39 -4.99 -2.31
N ASP A 119 10.45 -4.63 -1.58
CA ASP A 119 11.22 -5.55 -0.74
C ASP A 119 10.35 -6.20 0.35
N VAL A 120 9.47 -5.40 1.00
CA VAL A 120 8.56 -5.93 2.02
C VAL A 120 7.53 -6.87 1.41
N ILE A 121 6.95 -6.51 0.24
CA ILE A 121 6.06 -7.41 -0.52
C ILE A 121 6.77 -8.73 -0.84
N LYS A 122 8.00 -8.66 -1.37
CA LYS A 122 8.81 -9.84 -1.70
C LYS A 122 9.10 -10.73 -0.49
N THR A 123 9.36 -10.10 0.66
CA THR A 123 9.70 -10.80 1.90
C THR A 123 8.49 -11.44 2.56
N LEU A 124 7.38 -10.70 2.69
CA LEU A 124 6.20 -11.15 3.42
C LEU A 124 5.18 -11.89 2.56
N LYS A 125 5.26 -11.77 1.25
CA LYS A 125 4.41 -12.46 0.26
C LYS A 125 2.91 -12.42 0.61
N PRO A 126 2.30 -11.21 0.76
CA PRO A 126 0.89 -11.09 1.05
C PRO A 126 0.04 -11.71 -0.06
N LYS A 127 -1.22 -12.06 0.22
CA LYS A 127 -2.17 -12.53 -0.81
C LYS A 127 -2.51 -11.44 -1.82
N ALA A 128 -2.51 -10.18 -1.37
CA ALA A 128 -2.76 -9.00 -2.21
C ALA A 128 -2.01 -7.78 -1.67
N PHE A 129 -1.85 -6.78 -2.52
CA PHE A 129 -1.32 -5.48 -2.11
C PHE A 129 -2.09 -4.34 -2.78
N VAL A 130 -2.04 -3.16 -2.15
CA VAL A 130 -2.55 -1.90 -2.70
C VAL A 130 -1.50 -0.82 -2.47
N MET A 131 -0.92 -0.32 -3.54
CA MET A 131 0.02 0.81 -3.52
C MET A 131 -0.70 2.07 -4.00
N GLU A 132 -0.78 3.08 -3.16
CA GLU A 132 -1.32 4.40 -3.49
C GLU A 132 -0.21 5.35 -3.89
N ASN A 133 -0.50 6.28 -4.82
CA ASN A 133 0.41 7.36 -5.17
C ASN A 133 -0.32 8.57 -5.76
N VAL A 134 0.44 9.64 -5.99
CA VAL A 134 -0.08 10.82 -6.71
C VAL A 134 -0.29 10.51 -8.20
N PRO A 135 -1.22 11.22 -8.90
CA PRO A 135 -1.49 11.00 -10.33
C PRO A 135 -0.26 11.11 -11.23
N GLY A 136 0.70 11.96 -10.82
CA GLY A 136 1.96 12.18 -11.55
C GLY A 136 2.79 10.92 -11.77
N ILE A 137 2.57 9.82 -11.02
CA ILE A 137 3.28 8.56 -11.21
C ILE A 137 3.08 7.99 -12.63
N PHE A 138 1.91 8.24 -13.24
CA PHE A 138 1.62 7.80 -14.61
C PHE A 138 2.40 8.56 -15.69
N ALA A 139 2.89 9.77 -15.39
CA ALA A 139 3.70 10.56 -16.31
C ALA A 139 5.21 10.39 -16.08
N MET A 140 5.61 9.81 -14.94
CA MET A 140 7.03 9.65 -14.60
C MET A 140 7.73 8.73 -15.59
N GLU A 141 8.96 9.11 -16.00
CA GLU A 141 9.74 8.40 -17.00
C GLU A 141 8.95 8.12 -18.30
N LYS A 142 8.12 9.10 -18.72
CA LYS A 142 7.24 8.97 -19.91
C LYS A 142 6.29 7.77 -19.82
N GLY A 143 5.77 7.48 -18.61
CA GLY A 143 4.85 6.37 -18.33
C GLY A 143 5.52 5.04 -17.98
N LYS A 144 6.83 4.90 -18.20
CA LYS A 144 7.55 3.62 -18.00
C LYS A 144 7.66 3.19 -16.54
N LEU A 145 7.50 4.10 -15.57
CA LEU A 145 7.60 3.74 -14.16
C LEU A 145 6.51 2.77 -13.74
N VAL A 146 5.27 3.04 -14.09
CA VAL A 146 4.14 2.17 -13.73
C VAL A 146 4.27 0.80 -14.39
N ASP A 147 4.65 0.76 -15.68
CA ASP A 147 4.90 -0.49 -16.39
C ASP A 147 6.00 -1.31 -15.72
N TYR A 148 7.09 -0.65 -15.33
CA TYR A 148 8.18 -1.27 -14.61
C TYR A 148 7.70 -1.87 -13.26
N LEU A 149 6.93 -1.12 -12.47
CA LEU A 149 6.41 -1.62 -11.19
C LEU A 149 5.48 -2.82 -11.38
N ILE A 150 4.59 -2.76 -12.37
CA ILE A 150 3.70 -3.88 -12.71
C ILE A 150 4.51 -5.13 -13.06
N GLU A 151 5.57 -5.00 -13.88
CA GLU A 151 6.43 -6.13 -14.25
C GLU A 151 7.19 -6.70 -13.04
N GLU A 152 7.70 -5.86 -12.13
CA GLU A 152 8.34 -6.34 -10.89
C GLU A 152 7.35 -7.12 -10.01
N PHE A 153 6.11 -6.64 -9.86
CA PHE A 153 5.08 -7.39 -9.12
C PHE A 153 4.72 -8.71 -9.81
N LYS A 154 4.61 -8.74 -11.14
CA LYS A 154 4.37 -9.99 -11.89
C LYS A 154 5.50 -11.01 -11.70
N LYS A 155 6.77 -10.57 -11.69
CA LYS A 155 7.94 -11.43 -11.39
C LYS A 155 7.88 -12.02 -9.98
N MET A 156 7.20 -11.35 -9.03
CA MET A 156 6.97 -11.86 -7.67
C MET A 156 5.76 -12.82 -7.58
N GLY A 157 5.06 -13.06 -8.71
CA GLY A 157 3.90 -13.95 -8.79
C GLY A 157 2.54 -13.25 -8.78
N TYR A 158 2.50 -11.91 -8.66
CA TYR A 158 1.24 -11.14 -8.70
C TYR A 158 0.81 -10.92 -10.16
N THR A 159 0.47 -11.99 -10.85
CA THR A 159 0.13 -11.95 -12.28
C THR A 159 -1.10 -11.08 -12.58
N ASN A 160 -2.02 -10.97 -11.62
CA ASN A 160 -3.16 -10.04 -11.67
C ASN A 160 -2.78 -8.70 -11.02
N THR A 161 -1.90 -7.94 -11.66
CA THR A 161 -1.56 -6.58 -11.26
C THR A 161 -2.12 -5.59 -12.28
N THR A 162 -2.81 -4.58 -11.77
CA THR A 162 -3.43 -3.51 -12.56
C THR A 162 -3.23 -2.15 -11.90
N SER A 163 -3.47 -1.08 -12.66
CA SER A 163 -3.39 0.28 -12.14
C SER A 163 -4.60 1.11 -12.52
N TRP A 164 -5.03 2.00 -11.62
CA TRP A 164 -6.17 2.88 -11.84
C TRP A 164 -5.88 4.29 -11.35
N LEU A 165 -6.50 5.25 -12.00
CA LEU A 165 -6.68 6.60 -11.47
C LEU A 165 -8.09 6.68 -10.91
N LEU A 166 -8.21 6.97 -9.61
CA LEU A 166 -9.48 7.13 -8.91
C LEU A 166 -9.57 8.54 -8.34
N ASN A 167 -10.78 9.10 -8.33
CA ASN A 167 -11.07 10.37 -7.69
C ASN A 167 -11.98 10.12 -6.48
N ALA A 168 -11.59 10.58 -5.31
CA ALA A 168 -12.33 10.35 -4.07
C ALA A 168 -13.77 10.88 -4.12
N ALA A 169 -14.01 11.97 -4.87
CA ALA A 169 -15.34 12.51 -5.06
C ALA A 169 -16.31 11.53 -5.72
N ASP A 170 -15.81 10.65 -6.61
CA ASP A 170 -16.61 9.63 -7.28
C ASP A 170 -17.14 8.55 -6.31
N PHE A 171 -16.62 8.56 -5.09
CA PHE A 171 -16.94 7.60 -4.01
C PHE A 171 -17.56 8.28 -2.78
N GLY A 172 -18.10 9.49 -2.92
CA GLY A 172 -18.85 10.19 -1.88
C GLY A 172 -17.99 11.00 -0.89
N VAL A 173 -16.70 11.17 -1.14
CA VAL A 173 -15.85 12.08 -0.36
C VAL A 173 -16.04 13.51 -0.90
N PRO A 174 -16.36 14.53 -0.06
CA PRO A 174 -16.56 15.90 -0.52
C PRO A 174 -15.22 16.61 -0.83
N GLN A 175 -14.37 15.95 -1.63
CA GLN A 175 -13.06 16.45 -2.04
C GLN A 175 -12.68 15.88 -3.41
N ILE A 176 -12.33 16.73 -4.35
CA ILE A 176 -11.68 16.34 -5.60
C ILE A 176 -10.25 15.93 -5.27
N ARG A 177 -10.01 14.62 -5.12
CA ARG A 177 -8.71 14.07 -4.80
C ARG A 177 -8.41 12.88 -5.70
N LYS A 178 -7.67 13.11 -6.77
CA LYS A 178 -7.24 12.05 -7.68
C LYS A 178 -6.01 11.35 -7.13
N ARG A 179 -6.03 10.00 -7.16
CA ARG A 179 -4.90 9.16 -6.73
C ARG A 179 -4.73 7.98 -7.68
N ALA A 180 -3.47 7.64 -7.92
CA ALA A 180 -3.09 6.43 -8.62
C ALA A 180 -3.10 5.26 -7.62
N PHE A 181 -3.63 4.13 -8.06
CA PHE A 181 -3.56 2.87 -7.32
C PHE A 181 -2.94 1.81 -8.20
N ILE A 182 -1.95 1.08 -7.68
CA ILE A 182 -1.43 -0.15 -8.28
C ILE A 182 -1.84 -1.27 -7.34
N VAL A 183 -2.61 -2.23 -7.84
CA VAL A 183 -3.21 -3.30 -7.05
C VAL A 183 -2.82 -4.64 -7.65
N GLY A 184 -2.40 -5.57 -6.81
CA GLY A 184 -2.03 -6.90 -7.27
C GLY A 184 -2.49 -8.00 -6.33
N SER A 185 -2.73 -9.19 -6.88
CA SER A 185 -3.15 -10.37 -6.15
C SER A 185 -2.45 -11.63 -6.67
N LEU A 186 -2.14 -12.55 -5.75
CA LEU A 186 -1.74 -13.93 -6.08
C LEU A 186 -2.91 -14.77 -6.58
N ASN A 187 -4.16 -14.33 -6.36
CA ASN A 187 -5.34 -15.01 -6.87
C ASN A 187 -5.43 -14.83 -8.40
N LYS A 188 -5.90 -15.85 -9.10
CA LYS A 188 -6.12 -15.83 -10.56
C LYS A 188 -7.35 -15.01 -10.98
N THR A 189 -8.25 -14.69 -10.05
CA THR A 189 -9.43 -13.87 -10.35
C THR A 189 -9.00 -12.42 -10.66
N PRO A 190 -9.40 -11.84 -11.79
CA PRO A 190 -9.11 -10.46 -12.13
C PRO A 190 -9.60 -9.49 -11.04
N ILE A 191 -8.81 -8.44 -10.81
CA ILE A 191 -9.20 -7.37 -9.90
C ILE A 191 -9.93 -6.32 -10.71
N GLU A 192 -11.20 -6.13 -10.41
CA GLU A 192 -12.04 -5.14 -11.11
C GLU A 192 -11.83 -3.73 -10.54
N LYS A 193 -11.85 -2.74 -11.44
CA LYS A 193 -11.86 -1.33 -11.02
C LYS A 193 -13.15 -1.03 -10.25
N PRO A 194 -13.08 -0.37 -9.09
CA PRO A 194 -14.28 0.05 -8.36
C PRO A 194 -15.17 0.92 -9.23
N LYS A 195 -16.47 0.65 -9.22
CA LYS A 195 -17.46 1.51 -9.91
C LYS A 195 -17.77 2.73 -9.07
N PRO A 196 -17.80 3.94 -9.64
CA PRO A 196 -18.25 5.13 -8.94
C PRO A 196 -19.62 4.93 -8.31
N THR A 197 -19.81 5.47 -7.11
CA THR A 197 -21.08 5.47 -6.37
C THR A 197 -21.74 6.84 -6.40
N HIS A 198 -20.99 7.87 -6.79
CA HIS A 198 -21.41 9.26 -6.90
C HIS A 198 -20.94 9.82 -8.24
N ASP A 199 -21.69 10.74 -8.81
CA ASP A 199 -21.28 11.47 -10.02
C ASP A 199 -20.57 12.75 -9.61
N SER A 200 -19.24 12.79 -9.82
CA SER A 200 -18.44 13.98 -9.53
C SER A 200 -18.57 15.09 -10.58
N GLN A 201 -19.30 14.86 -11.67
CA GLN A 201 -19.53 15.86 -12.72
C GLN A 201 -20.79 16.71 -12.48
N SER A 202 -21.58 16.38 -11.46
CA SER A 202 -22.84 17.08 -11.14
C SER A 202 -22.67 18.23 -10.12
N HIS A 203 -21.43 18.71 -9.91
CA HIS A 203 -21.13 19.85 -9.01
C HIS A 203 -20.32 20.92 -9.70
#